data_72919ad3d641871ebea788f25883b419
#
_entry.id   72919ad3d641871ebea788f25883b419
#
_cell.length_a   1.000
_cell.length_b   1.000
_cell.length_c   1.000
_cell.angle_alpha   90.00
_cell.angle_beta   90.00
_cell.angle_gamma   90.00
#
_symmetry.space_group_name_H-M   'P 1'
#
loop_
_entity.id
_entity.type
_entity.pdbx_description
1 polymer ?
#
loop_
_entity_poly.entity_id
_entity_poly.type
_entity_poly.pdbx_seq_one_letter_code
_entity_poly.pdbx_strand_id
1 'polypeptide(L)'
;VGSEMCIRDRISYVAGELFTEALVCKLYIPGVNQEKADALMARILDMQDCYIVRAGHPDGKDNKALVRNYSRKLREDLQNEVNAIADEIGELSKDK
;
A
#
# COMPACT_ATOMS: atom_id res chain seq x y z
N VAL A 1 -1.68 -11.41 -22.14
CA VAL A 1 -1.56 -11.13 -21.03
C VAL A 1 -1.81 -9.82 -20.50
N GLY A 2 -2.69 -9.61 -19.89
CA GLY A 2 -3.01 -8.35 -19.38
C GLY A 2 -1.90 -7.82 -18.55
N SER A 3 -1.04 -7.21 -19.19
CA SER A 3 0.03 -6.59 -18.47
C SER A 3 -0.49 -5.52 -17.55
N GLU A 4 -1.72 -5.06 -17.78
CA GLU A 4 -2.24 -4.01 -16.93
C GLU A 4 -3.15 -4.58 -15.88
N MET A 5 -2.67 -4.58 -14.67
CA MET A 5 -3.46 -4.99 -13.54
C MET A 5 -4.46 -3.90 -13.20
N CYS A 6 -5.68 -4.29 -12.89
CA CYS A 6 -6.69 -3.35 -12.41
C CYS A 6 -6.13 -2.63 -11.18
N ILE A 7 -6.45 -1.33 -11.03
CA ILE A 7 -5.92 -0.55 -9.91
C ILE A 7 -6.28 -1.19 -8.56
N ARG A 8 -7.47 -1.73 -8.44
CA ARG A 8 -7.89 -2.39 -7.19
C ARG A 8 -7.05 -3.63 -6.91
N ASP A 9 -6.79 -4.43 -7.94
CA ASP A 9 -5.95 -5.62 -7.80
C ASP A 9 -4.53 -5.23 -7.44
N ARG A 10 -4.04 -4.14 -8.04
CA ARG A 10 -2.70 -3.64 -7.75
C ARG A 10 -2.58 -3.19 -6.31
N ILE A 11 -3.60 -2.48 -5.80
CA ILE A 11 -3.62 -2.04 -4.41
C ILE A 11 -3.56 -3.24 -3.47
N SER A 12 -4.41 -4.24 -3.72
CA SER A 12 -4.44 -5.44 -2.89
C SER A 12 -3.12 -6.21 -2.96
N TYR A 13 -2.54 -6.31 -4.14
CA TYR A 13 -1.28 -7.02 -4.33
C TYR A 13 -0.15 -6.35 -3.55
N VAL A 14 -0.01 -5.04 -3.71
CA VAL A 14 1.06 -4.30 -3.05
C VAL A 14 0.87 -4.31 -1.55
N ALA A 15 -0.36 -4.11 -1.09
CA ALA A 15 -0.65 -4.14 0.34
C ALA A 15 -0.31 -5.51 0.94
N GLY A 16 -0.65 -6.58 0.21
CA GLY A 16 -0.33 -7.93 0.65
C GLY A 16 1.17 -8.16 0.78
N GLU A 17 1.94 -7.65 -0.18
CA GLU A 17 3.40 -7.78 -0.12
C GLU A 17 3.97 -7.03 1.06
N LEU A 18 3.54 -5.79 1.27
CA LEU A 18 4.03 -4.99 2.38
C LEU A 18 3.64 -5.62 3.71
N PHE A 19 2.42 -6.12 3.81
CA PHE A 19 1.95 -6.77 5.02
C PHE A 19 2.80 -7.99 5.32
N THR A 20 3.09 -8.79 4.31
CA THR A 20 3.92 -9.99 4.47
C THR A 20 5.32 -9.62 4.94
N GLU A 21 5.91 -8.57 4.37
CA GLU A 21 7.24 -8.13 4.79
C GLU A 21 7.25 -7.67 6.24
N ALA A 22 6.25 -6.91 6.64
CA ALA A 22 6.14 -6.46 8.03
C ALA A 22 5.97 -7.65 8.97
N LEU A 23 5.15 -8.62 8.57
CA LEU A 23 4.93 -9.83 9.36
C LEU A 23 6.21 -10.65 9.50
N VAL A 24 6.95 -10.80 8.40
CA VAL A 24 8.23 -11.51 8.44
C VAL A 24 9.20 -10.82 9.40
N CYS A 25 9.27 -9.50 9.34
CA CYS A 25 10.12 -8.75 10.27
C CYS A 25 9.70 -8.99 11.71
N LYS A 26 8.38 -8.98 11.96
CA LYS A 26 7.88 -9.19 13.31
C LYS A 26 8.22 -10.58 13.85
N LEU A 27 8.13 -11.59 12.98
CA LEU A 27 8.31 -12.98 13.42
C LEU A 27 9.76 -13.43 13.44
N TYR A 28 10.59 -12.92 12.54
CA TYR A 28 11.92 -13.47 12.33
C TYR A 28 13.06 -12.59 12.79
N ILE A 29 12.85 -11.30 13.01
CA ILE A 29 13.93 -10.44 13.46
C ILE A 29 13.96 -10.39 14.98
N PRO A 30 15.04 -10.89 15.63
CA PRO A 30 15.12 -10.83 17.08
C PRO A 30 15.21 -9.39 17.55
N GLY A 31 14.45 -9.04 18.57
CA GLY A 31 14.51 -7.72 19.14
C GLY A 31 13.72 -6.67 18.38
N VAL A 32 12.97 -7.07 17.34
CA VAL A 32 12.16 -6.11 16.59
C VAL A 32 11.11 -5.50 17.52
N ASN A 33 10.84 -4.21 17.29
CA ASN A 33 9.79 -3.53 18.04
C ASN A 33 8.43 -3.99 17.53
N GLN A 34 7.79 -4.87 18.27
CA GLN A 34 6.53 -5.47 17.82
C GLN A 34 5.39 -4.45 17.73
N GLU A 35 5.42 -3.45 18.60
CA GLU A 35 4.42 -2.38 18.52
C GLU A 35 4.52 -1.63 17.21
N LYS A 36 5.72 -1.32 16.76
CA LYS A 36 5.92 -0.66 15.48
C LYS A 36 5.49 -1.55 14.33
N ALA A 37 5.83 -2.84 14.40
CA ALA A 37 5.43 -3.79 13.37
C ALA A 37 3.91 -3.89 13.28
N ASP A 38 3.25 -3.99 14.41
CA ASP A 38 1.78 -4.06 14.44
C ASP A 38 1.18 -2.76 13.89
N ALA A 39 1.75 -1.61 14.25
CA ALA A 39 1.27 -0.34 13.75
C ALA A 39 1.42 -0.24 12.24
N LEU A 40 2.54 -0.73 11.70
CA LEU A 40 2.74 -0.74 10.26
C LEU A 40 1.75 -1.66 9.56
N MET A 41 1.48 -2.83 10.14
CA MET A 41 0.52 -3.75 9.57
C MET A 41 -0.87 -3.13 9.54
N ALA A 42 -1.28 -2.45 10.61
CA ALA A 42 -2.55 -1.75 10.66
C ALA A 42 -2.60 -0.63 9.62
N ARG A 43 -1.50 0.11 9.48
CA ARG A 43 -1.41 1.18 8.48
C ARG A 43 -1.56 0.65 7.06
N ILE A 44 -0.96 -0.51 6.79
CA ILE A 44 -1.07 -1.12 5.47
C ILE A 44 -2.52 -1.50 5.17
N LEU A 45 -3.21 -2.07 6.14
CA LEU A 45 -4.61 -2.45 5.95
C LEU A 45 -5.49 -1.22 5.75
N ASP A 46 -5.25 -0.16 6.53
CA ASP A 46 -6.00 1.09 6.37
C ASP A 46 -5.74 1.70 4.99
N MET A 47 -4.49 1.67 4.55
CA MET A 47 -4.14 2.17 3.22
C MET A 47 -4.89 1.37 2.16
N GLN A 48 -4.89 0.06 2.27
CA GLN A 48 -5.57 -0.80 1.31
C GLN A 48 -7.06 -0.42 1.21
N ASP A 49 -7.73 -0.33 2.35
CA ASP A 49 -9.15 0.00 2.37
C ASP A 49 -9.41 1.37 1.78
N CYS A 50 -8.63 2.36 2.18
CA CYS A 50 -8.79 3.72 1.71
C CYS A 50 -8.63 3.81 0.20
N TYR A 51 -7.59 3.19 -0.33
CA TYR A 51 -7.31 3.29 -1.76
C TYR A 51 -8.28 2.46 -2.60
N ILE A 52 -8.77 1.34 -2.07
CA ILE A 52 -9.78 0.56 -2.77
C ILE A 52 -11.08 1.37 -2.89
N VAL A 53 -11.48 2.05 -1.83
CA VAL A 53 -12.67 2.90 -1.87
C VAL A 53 -12.47 4.02 -2.89
N ARG A 54 -11.33 4.68 -2.88
CA ARG A 54 -11.03 5.74 -3.84
C ARG A 54 -11.05 5.22 -5.28
N ALA A 55 -10.52 4.02 -5.49
CA ALA A 55 -10.48 3.44 -6.82
C ALA A 55 -11.87 3.07 -7.33
N GLY A 56 -12.79 2.77 -6.43
CA GLY A 56 -14.13 2.37 -6.80
C GLY A 56 -15.08 3.52 -7.07
N HIS A 57 -14.69 4.75 -6.70
CA HIS A 57 -15.58 5.91 -6.83
C HIS A 57 -14.87 7.11 -7.45
N PRO A 58 -14.40 7.01 -8.70
CA PRO A 58 -13.73 8.14 -9.31
C PRO A 58 -14.74 9.25 -9.64
N ASP A 59 -14.35 10.48 -9.35
CA ASP A 59 -15.16 11.63 -9.72
C ASP A 59 -15.13 11.81 -11.23
N GLY A 60 -16.23 12.31 -11.79
CA GLY A 60 -16.30 12.61 -13.20
C GLY A 60 -16.24 11.40 -14.10
N LYS A 61 -16.88 10.31 -13.71
CA LYS A 61 -16.78 9.07 -14.46
C LYS A 61 -17.35 9.17 -15.88
N ASP A 62 -18.12 10.21 -16.16
CA ASP A 62 -18.62 10.45 -17.52
C ASP A 62 -17.60 11.19 -18.37
N ASN A 63 -16.50 11.64 -17.78
CA ASN A 63 -15.47 12.39 -18.49
C ASN A 63 -14.17 11.59 -18.42
N LYS A 64 -13.77 11.06 -19.56
CA LYS A 64 -12.58 10.19 -19.61
C LYS A 64 -11.31 10.90 -19.17
N ALA A 65 -11.19 12.19 -19.46
CA ALA A 65 -10.00 12.92 -19.05
C ALA A 65 -9.91 13.05 -17.53
N LEU A 66 -11.05 13.33 -16.88
CA LEU A 66 -11.09 13.43 -15.42
C LEU A 66 -10.80 12.09 -14.77
N VAL A 67 -11.37 11.02 -15.31
CA VAL A 67 -11.12 9.68 -14.78
C VAL A 67 -9.65 9.32 -14.91
N ARG A 68 -9.05 9.64 -16.05
CA ARG A 68 -7.63 9.36 -16.27
C ARG A 68 -6.75 10.13 -15.30
N ASN A 69 -7.05 11.40 -15.08
CA ASN A 69 -6.28 12.22 -14.14
C ASN A 69 -6.45 11.73 -12.72
N TYR A 70 -7.66 11.34 -12.35
CA TYR A 70 -7.92 10.78 -11.03
C TYR A 70 -7.12 9.50 -10.81
N SER A 71 -7.11 8.62 -11.81
CA SER A 71 -6.37 7.36 -11.71
C SER A 71 -4.88 7.60 -11.60
N ARG A 72 -4.36 8.57 -12.35
CA ARG A 72 -2.93 8.91 -12.28
C ARG A 72 -2.56 9.40 -10.89
N LYS A 73 -3.36 10.32 -10.34
CA LYS A 73 -3.09 10.83 -9.00
C LYS A 73 -3.17 9.73 -7.96
N LEU A 74 -4.16 8.86 -8.10
CA LEU A 74 -4.33 7.74 -7.19
C LEU A 74 -3.09 6.84 -7.20
N ARG A 75 -2.57 6.55 -8.39
CA ARG A 75 -1.35 5.73 -8.50
C ARG A 75 -0.14 6.41 -7.89
N GLU A 76 -0.01 7.72 -8.10
CA GLU A 76 1.10 8.48 -7.53
C GLU A 76 1.02 8.48 -6.00
N ASP A 77 -0.17 8.72 -5.47
CA ASP A 77 -0.37 8.72 -4.02
C ASP A 77 -0.07 7.35 -3.44
N LEU A 78 -0.55 6.31 -4.12
CA LEU A 78 -0.29 4.94 -3.69
C LEU A 78 1.21 4.64 -3.69
N GLN A 79 1.91 5.05 -4.75
CA GLN A 79 3.34 4.79 -4.84
C GLN A 79 4.10 5.52 -3.72
N ASN A 80 3.71 6.75 -3.43
CA ASN A 80 4.33 7.50 -2.34
C ASN A 80 4.10 6.84 -1.00
N GLU A 81 2.89 6.37 -0.77
CA GLU A 81 2.56 5.68 0.49
C GLU A 81 3.31 4.36 0.60
N VAL A 82 3.38 3.62 -0.50
CA VAL A 82 4.12 2.35 -0.53
C VAL A 82 5.59 2.59 -0.21
N ASN A 83 6.18 3.63 -0.80
CA ASN A 83 7.58 3.95 -0.55
C ASN A 83 7.82 4.31 0.91
N ALA A 84 6.92 5.09 1.50
CA ALA A 84 7.04 5.48 2.90
C ALA A 84 6.94 4.26 3.82
N ILE A 85 6.00 3.38 3.55
CA ILE A 85 5.83 2.16 4.36
C ILE A 85 7.03 1.24 4.19
N ALA A 86 7.52 1.09 2.96
CA ALA A 86 8.69 0.25 2.70
C ALA A 86 9.91 0.76 3.46
N ASP A 87 10.09 2.09 3.53
CA ASP A 87 11.18 2.68 4.29
C ASP A 87 11.06 2.35 5.77
N GLU A 88 9.85 2.42 6.32
CA GLU A 88 9.63 2.09 7.72
C GLU A 88 9.88 0.62 7.99
N ILE A 89 9.51 -0.26 7.08
CA ILE A 89 9.80 -1.69 7.20
C ILE A 89 11.33 -1.90 7.21
N GLY A 90 12.03 -1.18 6.34
CA GLY A 90 13.48 -1.25 6.32
C GLY A 90 14.10 -0.81 7.63
N GLU A 91 13.52 0.19 8.28
CA GLU A 91 14.00 0.64 9.59
C GLU A 91 13.76 -0.40 10.67
N LEU A 92 12.64 -1.12 10.59
CA LEU A 92 12.39 -2.21 11.53
C LEU A 92 13.50 -3.26 11.46
N SER A 93 13.94 -3.58 10.24
CA SER A 93 14.96 -4.61 10.08
C SER A 93 16.33 -4.13 10.54
N LYS A 94 16.56 -2.83 10.55
CA LYS A 94 17.82 -2.28 11.04
C LYS A 94 17.82 -2.10 12.55
N ASP A 95 16.63 -1.99 13.13
CA ASP A 95 16.50 -1.64 14.52
C ASP A 95 16.55 -2.91 15.34
N LYS A 96 17.69 -3.34 15.69
CA LYS A 96 17.84 -4.57 16.48
C LYS A 96 17.97 -4.27 17.95
#